data_8709cf0e01849a335eeab51f9e18f171
#
_entry.id   8709cf0e01849a335eeab51f9e18f171
#
_cell.length_a   1.000
_cell.length_b   1.000
_cell.length_c   1.000
_cell.angle_alpha   90.00
_cell.angle_beta   90.00
_cell.angle_gamma   90.00
#
_symmetry.space_group_name_H-M   'P 1'
#
loop_
_entity.id
_entity.type
_entity.pdbx_description
1 polymer ?
#
loop_
_entity_poly.entity_id
_entity_poly.type
_entity_poly.pdbx_seq_one_letter_code
_entity_poly.pdbx_strand_id
1 'polypeptide(L)'
;MAAARRISAPRSNKSLPVSRLTATLLILFSLAMAGLPARAQTAAAPGQDTPAAPYDADLQRLAEILGSLQYLRTVCGANEGQKWRNEMQALLDAEAPGGERRRQIVARFNRGYRGFEQTYRTCTPAADLAIRRYLEEGAKIARDITARYAN
;
A
#
# COMPACT_ATOMS: atom_id res chain seq x y z
N MET A 1 -42.33 35.04 -4.61
CA MET A 1 -42.36 35.62 -5.98
C MET A 1 -41.10 35.22 -6.71
N ALA A 2 -41.30 34.57 -7.85
CA ALA A 2 -40.48 34.41 -9.05
C ALA A 2 -39.11 33.69 -8.91
N ALA A 3 -38.67 32.85 -9.80
CA ALA A 3 -39.24 32.18 -10.99
C ALA A 3 -38.19 31.09 -11.37
N ALA A 4 -38.66 29.92 -11.67
CA ALA A 4 -37.90 28.82 -12.26
C ALA A 4 -37.46 29.15 -13.69
N ARG A 5 -36.19 28.88 -14.05
CA ARG A 5 -35.78 28.79 -15.45
C ARG A 5 -35.30 27.37 -15.75
N ARG A 6 -36.13 26.64 -16.47
CA ARG A 6 -35.76 25.41 -17.17
C ARG A 6 -34.99 25.82 -18.44
N ILE A 7 -33.84 25.22 -18.65
CA ILE A 7 -33.17 25.28 -19.95
C ILE A 7 -33.19 23.88 -20.55
N SER A 8 -33.96 23.76 -21.62
CA SER A 8 -34.15 22.57 -22.44
C SER A 8 -32.94 22.38 -23.35
N ALA A 9 -32.46 21.13 -23.47
CA ALA A 9 -31.46 20.70 -24.44
C ALA A 9 -32.15 20.38 -25.81
N PRO A 10 -31.51 20.67 -26.94
CA PRO A 10 -31.94 20.11 -28.22
C PRO A 10 -31.16 18.83 -28.52
N ARG A 11 -31.90 17.75 -28.76
CA ARG A 11 -31.45 16.53 -29.43
C ARG A 11 -31.24 16.84 -30.90
N SER A 12 -30.07 16.58 -31.43
CA SER A 12 -29.84 16.50 -32.88
C SER A 12 -29.40 15.07 -33.23
N ASN A 13 -30.35 14.34 -33.80
CA ASN A 13 -30.17 13.02 -34.36
C ASN A 13 -29.89 13.21 -35.86
N LYS A 14 -28.67 12.92 -36.31
CA LYS A 14 -28.35 12.83 -37.75
C LYS A 14 -27.86 11.43 -38.05
N SER A 15 -28.77 10.60 -38.49
CA SER A 15 -28.54 9.35 -39.19
C SER A 15 -27.92 9.62 -40.56
N LEU A 16 -26.78 9.05 -40.86
CA LEU A 16 -26.18 9.02 -42.18
C LEU A 16 -26.39 7.62 -42.82
N PRO A 17 -26.69 7.54 -44.11
CA PRO A 17 -27.01 6.28 -44.77
C PRO A 17 -25.75 5.49 -45.13
N VAL A 18 -25.79 4.20 -44.85
CA VAL A 18 -24.77 3.23 -45.25
C VAL A 18 -24.87 3.00 -46.75
N SER A 19 -23.94 3.54 -47.50
CA SER A 19 -23.79 3.23 -48.93
C SER A 19 -23.09 1.87 -49.09
N ARG A 20 -23.84 0.92 -49.63
CA ARG A 20 -23.33 -0.39 -50.07
C ARG A 20 -22.59 -0.18 -51.40
N LEU A 21 -21.26 -0.22 -51.35
CA LEU A 21 -20.40 -0.43 -52.54
C LEU A 21 -18.94 -0.51 -52.05
N THR A 22 -18.44 -1.71 -51.80
CA THR A 22 -17.07 -2.16 -52.06
C THR A 22 -16.90 -3.58 -51.47
N ALA A 23 -17.66 -4.50 -52.00
CA ALA A 23 -17.31 -5.90 -51.96
C ALA A 23 -16.59 -6.18 -53.27
N THR A 24 -15.28 -6.22 -53.29
CA THR A 24 -14.42 -6.90 -54.26
C THR A 24 -13.02 -6.29 -54.30
N LEU A 25 -12.24 -6.35 -53.20
CA LEU A 25 -10.78 -6.24 -53.28
C LEU A 25 -10.09 -6.72 -51.97
N LEU A 26 -10.45 -7.89 -51.48
CA LEU A 26 -9.87 -8.49 -50.28
C LEU A 26 -9.48 -9.96 -50.44
N ILE A 27 -8.89 -10.34 -51.58
CA ILE A 27 -8.39 -11.71 -51.76
C ILE A 27 -6.97 -11.70 -52.35
N LEU A 28 -6.07 -10.85 -51.99
CA LEU A 28 -4.66 -10.97 -52.40
C LEU A 28 -3.68 -10.28 -51.41
N PHE A 29 -3.95 -10.34 -50.10
CA PHE A 29 -2.97 -9.87 -49.14
C PHE A 29 -2.85 -10.79 -47.89
N SER A 30 -2.86 -12.07 -48.16
CA SER A 30 -2.64 -13.08 -47.10
C SER A 30 -1.49 -13.98 -47.49
N LEU A 31 -0.24 -13.53 -47.39
CA LEU A 31 0.95 -14.40 -47.24
C LEU A 31 2.21 -13.57 -47.03
N ALA A 32 2.41 -12.95 -45.85
CA ALA A 32 3.72 -12.53 -45.33
C ALA A 32 3.62 -12.03 -43.88
N MET A 33 3.06 -12.82 -42.99
CA MET A 33 3.33 -12.66 -41.56
C MET A 33 4.24 -13.80 -41.13
N ALA A 34 5.52 -13.66 -41.52
CA ALA A 34 6.60 -14.43 -40.90
C ALA A 34 6.62 -14.13 -39.41
N GLY A 35 6.48 -15.17 -38.60
CA GLY A 35 6.37 -15.11 -37.15
C GLY A 35 7.48 -14.32 -36.49
N LEU A 36 7.13 -13.21 -35.91
CA LEU A 36 7.92 -12.63 -34.83
C LEU A 36 7.72 -13.54 -33.60
N PRO A 37 8.80 -14.02 -32.98
CA PRO A 37 8.66 -14.74 -31.73
C PRO A 37 8.02 -13.78 -30.73
N ALA A 38 6.78 -14.05 -30.35
CA ALA A 38 6.15 -13.42 -29.20
C ALA A 38 7.06 -13.74 -28.00
N ARG A 39 7.92 -12.81 -27.62
CA ARG A 39 8.55 -12.84 -26.31
C ARG A 39 7.38 -12.75 -25.33
N ALA A 40 7.02 -13.90 -24.80
CA ALA A 40 6.18 -13.94 -23.61
C ALA A 40 6.95 -13.15 -22.55
N GLN A 41 6.56 -11.87 -22.38
CA GLN A 41 6.87 -11.14 -21.17
C GLN A 41 6.14 -11.92 -20.09
N THR A 42 6.88 -12.73 -19.36
CA THR A 42 6.42 -13.31 -18.12
C THR A 42 6.14 -12.11 -17.23
N ALA A 43 4.91 -11.59 -17.27
CA ALA A 43 4.42 -10.68 -16.26
C ALA A 43 4.66 -11.42 -14.94
N ALA A 44 5.56 -10.90 -14.12
CA ALA A 44 5.78 -11.40 -12.77
C ALA A 44 4.39 -11.47 -12.13
N ALA A 45 3.96 -12.68 -11.77
CA ALA A 45 2.66 -12.86 -11.15
C ALA A 45 2.62 -11.97 -9.89
N PRO A 46 1.55 -11.17 -9.68
CA PRO A 46 1.43 -10.40 -8.47
C PRO A 46 1.28 -11.38 -7.31
N GLY A 47 2.34 -11.56 -6.53
CA GLY A 47 2.35 -12.47 -5.38
C GLY A 47 3.53 -13.43 -5.28
N GLN A 48 4.62 -13.21 -5.98
CA GLN A 48 5.84 -13.95 -5.63
C GLN A 48 6.29 -13.45 -4.25
N ASP A 49 6.08 -14.30 -3.25
CA ASP A 49 6.57 -14.07 -1.91
C ASP A 49 8.10 -13.98 -1.98
N THR A 50 8.61 -12.78 -1.70
CA THR A 50 10.06 -12.60 -1.52
C THR A 50 10.49 -13.58 -0.44
N PRO A 51 11.57 -14.38 -0.64
CA PRO A 51 12.07 -15.26 0.40
C PRO A 51 12.23 -14.50 1.72
N ALA A 52 11.89 -15.15 2.83
CA ALA A 52 11.97 -14.53 4.15
C ALA A 52 13.42 -14.06 4.41
N ALA A 53 13.58 -12.79 4.76
CA ALA A 53 14.88 -12.27 5.15
C ALA A 53 15.22 -12.72 6.57
N PRO A 54 16.51 -12.91 6.92
CA PRO A 54 16.92 -13.36 8.25
C PRO A 54 16.49 -12.41 9.38
N TYR A 55 16.15 -11.17 9.06
CA TYR A 55 15.67 -10.13 9.97
C TYR A 55 14.16 -9.90 9.94
N ASP A 56 13.38 -10.75 9.29
CA ASP A 56 11.92 -10.57 9.19
C ASP A 56 11.21 -10.58 10.54
N ALA A 57 11.70 -11.38 11.49
CA ALA A 57 11.17 -11.37 12.85
C ALA A 57 11.37 -10.01 13.53
N ASP A 58 12.53 -9.40 13.34
CA ASP A 58 12.88 -8.07 13.86
C ASP A 58 12.04 -6.97 13.20
N LEU A 59 11.82 -7.04 11.87
CA LEU A 59 10.93 -6.11 11.17
C LEU A 59 9.48 -6.21 11.66
N GLN A 60 8.99 -7.42 11.86
CA GLN A 60 7.64 -7.64 12.40
C GLN A 60 7.52 -7.08 13.83
N ARG A 61 8.55 -7.25 14.66
CA ARG A 61 8.58 -6.67 16.00
C ARG A 61 8.66 -5.15 15.97
N LEU A 62 9.47 -4.58 15.09
CA LEU A 62 9.54 -3.13 14.88
C LEU A 62 8.19 -2.56 14.45
N ALA A 63 7.49 -3.21 13.52
CA ALA A 63 6.15 -2.80 13.10
C ALA A 63 5.15 -2.81 14.26
N GLU A 64 5.18 -3.83 15.13
CA GLU A 64 4.32 -3.90 16.32
C GLU A 64 4.61 -2.75 17.29
N ILE A 65 5.88 -2.41 17.48
CA ILE A 65 6.32 -1.25 18.29
C ILE A 65 5.80 0.06 17.70
N LEU A 66 5.93 0.27 16.37
CA LEU A 66 5.45 1.47 15.72
C LEU A 66 3.93 1.64 15.89
N GLY A 67 3.16 0.55 15.78
CA GLY A 67 1.72 0.56 16.04
C GLY A 67 1.37 0.90 17.48
N SER A 68 2.11 0.34 18.42
CA SER A 68 1.97 0.63 19.86
C SER A 68 2.26 2.09 20.19
N LEU A 69 3.34 2.63 19.63
CA LEU A 69 3.72 4.04 19.79
C LEU A 69 2.71 4.98 19.14
N GLN A 70 2.17 4.64 17.96
CA GLN A 70 1.13 5.44 17.32
C GLN A 70 -0.07 5.66 18.25
N TYR A 71 -0.50 4.63 18.98
CA TYR A 71 -1.60 4.76 19.94
C TYR A 71 -1.18 5.46 21.23
N LEU A 72 -0.16 4.94 21.90
CA LEU A 72 0.27 5.41 23.22
C LEU A 72 0.67 6.89 23.21
N ARG A 73 1.42 7.33 22.21
CA ARG A 73 1.84 8.73 22.07
C ARG A 73 0.66 9.65 21.84
N THR A 74 -0.38 9.18 21.10
CA THR A 74 -1.61 9.94 20.90
C THR A 74 -2.39 10.08 22.23
N VAL A 75 -2.60 8.99 22.96
CA VAL A 75 -3.35 9.01 24.23
C VAL A 75 -2.63 9.80 25.33
N CYS A 76 -1.29 9.87 25.27
CA CYS A 76 -0.46 10.66 26.18
C CYS A 76 -0.23 12.12 25.71
N GLY A 77 -1.00 12.59 24.74
CA GLY A 77 -1.01 13.99 24.34
C GLY A 77 0.21 14.46 23.54
N ALA A 78 0.99 13.54 22.99
CA ALA A 78 2.09 13.91 22.12
C ALA A 78 1.54 14.44 20.78
N ASN A 79 1.93 15.64 20.40
CA ASN A 79 1.52 16.27 19.15
C ASN A 79 2.42 15.80 17.98
N GLU A 80 2.49 14.48 17.78
CA GLU A 80 3.33 13.85 16.75
C GLU A 80 2.54 13.50 15.47
N GLY A 81 1.23 13.69 15.48
CA GLY A 81 0.35 13.49 14.34
C GLY A 81 0.48 12.10 13.71
N GLN A 82 0.94 12.04 12.47
CA GLN A 82 1.09 10.81 11.69
C GLN A 82 2.52 10.23 11.73
N LYS A 83 3.42 10.73 12.60
CA LYS A 83 4.83 10.32 12.61
C LYS A 83 5.02 8.81 12.54
N TRP A 84 4.44 8.06 13.47
CA TRP A 84 4.64 6.62 13.56
C TRP A 84 4.01 5.83 12.39
N ARG A 85 2.96 6.37 11.77
CA ARG A 85 2.41 5.83 10.52
C ARG A 85 3.33 6.09 9.34
N ASN A 86 3.95 7.25 9.29
CA ASN A 86 4.91 7.58 8.23
C ASN A 86 6.17 6.71 8.34
N GLU A 87 6.68 6.47 9.56
CA GLU A 87 7.78 5.53 9.79
C GLU A 87 7.41 4.11 9.36
N MET A 88 6.18 3.67 9.66
CA MET A 88 5.68 2.39 9.20
C MET A 88 5.59 2.32 7.67
N GLN A 89 5.14 3.39 7.03
CA GLN A 89 5.07 3.44 5.56
C GLN A 89 6.47 3.37 4.95
N ALA A 90 7.43 4.12 5.48
CA ALA A 90 8.83 4.07 5.03
C ALA A 90 9.43 2.66 5.18
N LEU A 91 9.15 1.98 6.30
CA LEU A 91 9.55 0.58 6.50
C LEU A 91 8.96 -0.34 5.41
N LEU A 92 7.67 -0.19 5.10
CA LEU A 92 7.01 -1.02 4.08
C LEU A 92 7.55 -0.76 2.68
N ASP A 93 7.85 0.48 2.35
CA ASP A 93 8.36 0.85 1.03
C ASP A 93 9.78 0.34 0.80
N ALA A 94 10.61 0.34 1.87
CA ALA A 94 11.97 -0.17 1.82
C ALA A 94 12.03 -1.70 1.81
N GLU A 95 11.25 -2.37 2.66
CA GLU A 95 11.46 -3.77 3.00
C GLU A 95 10.38 -4.72 2.42
N ALA A 96 9.19 -4.21 2.19
CA ALA A 96 8.05 -5.03 1.80
C ALA A 96 7.09 -4.29 0.86
N PRO A 97 7.51 -4.01 -0.38
CA PRO A 97 6.68 -3.27 -1.34
C PRO A 97 5.37 -3.99 -1.69
N GLY A 98 5.28 -5.31 -1.47
CA GLY A 98 4.07 -6.09 -1.76
C GLY A 98 4.05 -7.47 -1.12
N GLY A 99 3.08 -8.31 -1.56
CA GLY A 99 2.99 -9.73 -1.22
C GLY A 99 2.60 -10.04 0.23
N GLU A 100 2.83 -11.29 0.64
CA GLU A 100 2.52 -11.80 1.97
C GLU A 100 3.34 -11.09 3.06
N ARG A 101 4.63 -10.84 2.79
CA ARG A 101 5.52 -10.14 3.71
C ARG A 101 4.94 -8.80 4.15
N ARG A 102 4.43 -7.99 3.21
CA ARG A 102 3.76 -6.72 3.52
C ARG A 102 2.52 -6.92 4.41
N ARG A 103 1.68 -7.92 4.09
CA ARG A 103 0.48 -8.21 4.88
C ARG A 103 0.82 -8.56 6.33
N GLN A 104 1.86 -9.37 6.54
CA GLN A 104 2.31 -9.76 7.88
C GLN A 104 2.82 -8.56 8.69
N ILE A 105 3.65 -7.71 8.08
CA ILE A 105 4.20 -6.51 8.74
C ILE A 105 3.06 -5.54 9.10
N VAL A 106 2.10 -5.30 8.18
CA VAL A 106 0.91 -4.48 8.46
C VAL A 106 0.05 -5.07 9.58
N ALA A 107 -0.13 -6.38 9.59
CA ALA A 107 -0.88 -7.05 10.66
C ALA A 107 -0.23 -6.86 12.03
N ARG A 108 1.11 -6.86 12.13
CA ARG A 108 1.86 -6.58 13.36
C ARG A 108 1.66 -5.16 13.85
N PHE A 109 1.76 -4.18 12.97
CA PHE A 109 1.44 -2.78 13.31
C PHE A 109 0.03 -2.64 13.91
N ASN A 110 -0.96 -3.19 13.21
CA ASN A 110 -2.34 -3.15 13.68
C ASN A 110 -2.54 -3.86 15.02
N ARG A 111 -1.82 -4.96 15.25
CA ARG A 111 -1.84 -5.68 16.53
C ARG A 111 -1.31 -4.80 17.67
N GLY A 112 -0.16 -4.14 17.48
CA GLY A 112 0.42 -3.24 18.47
C GLY A 112 -0.54 -2.09 18.81
N TYR A 113 -1.09 -1.44 17.79
CA TYR A 113 -2.07 -0.36 17.95
C TYR A 113 -3.30 -0.81 18.77
N ARG A 114 -3.96 -1.88 18.32
CA ARG A 114 -5.19 -2.37 18.95
C ARG A 114 -5.00 -2.92 20.36
N GLY A 115 -3.86 -3.54 20.61
CA GLY A 115 -3.53 -4.06 21.96
C GLY A 115 -3.55 -2.97 23.02
N PHE A 116 -2.97 -1.83 22.69
CA PHE A 116 -2.97 -0.67 23.60
C PHE A 116 -4.28 0.11 23.58
N GLU A 117 -4.95 0.22 22.45
CA GLU A 117 -6.26 0.84 22.32
C GLU A 117 -7.31 0.17 23.22
N GLN A 118 -7.26 -1.14 23.36
CA GLN A 118 -8.15 -1.90 24.24
C GLN A 118 -7.83 -1.72 25.73
N THR A 119 -6.57 -1.45 26.06
CA THR A 119 -6.06 -1.41 27.43
C THR A 119 -6.09 -0.02 28.05
N TYR A 120 -5.70 1.01 27.28
CA TYR A 120 -5.51 2.36 27.77
C TYR A 120 -6.51 3.33 27.13
N ARG A 121 -7.32 4.01 27.95
CA ARG A 121 -8.23 5.09 27.49
C ARG A 121 -7.68 6.48 27.82
N THR A 122 -6.74 6.55 28.75
CA THR A 122 -6.06 7.77 29.20
C THR A 122 -4.59 7.49 29.39
N CYS A 123 -3.79 8.54 29.40
CA CYS A 123 -2.37 8.40 29.73
C CYS A 123 -2.19 8.03 31.20
N THR A 124 -1.38 7.02 31.46
CA THR A 124 -1.06 6.52 32.79
C THR A 124 0.45 6.39 32.94
N PRO A 125 0.99 6.33 34.20
CA PRO A 125 2.43 6.06 34.39
C PRO A 125 2.90 4.74 33.73
N ALA A 126 2.01 3.74 33.65
CA ALA A 126 2.32 2.49 32.94
C ALA A 126 2.39 2.68 31.40
N ALA A 127 1.53 3.54 30.84
CA ALA A 127 1.60 3.91 29.43
C ALA A 127 2.90 4.66 29.11
N ASP A 128 3.31 5.61 29.95
CA ASP A 128 4.57 6.31 29.81
C ASP A 128 5.79 5.38 29.92
N LEU A 129 5.76 4.40 30.81
CA LEU A 129 6.79 3.39 30.92
C LEU A 129 6.86 2.53 29.65
N ALA A 130 5.71 2.13 29.11
CA ALA A 130 5.62 1.37 27.87
C ALA A 130 6.20 2.17 26.69
N ILE A 131 5.89 3.46 26.58
CA ILE A 131 6.47 4.35 25.56
C ILE A 131 7.99 4.34 25.61
N ARG A 132 8.58 4.58 26.79
CA ARG A 132 10.06 4.59 26.91
C ARG A 132 10.68 3.27 26.50
N ARG A 133 10.14 2.15 26.98
CA ARG A 133 10.63 0.80 26.62
C ARG A 133 10.54 0.53 25.13
N TYR A 134 9.45 0.90 24.50
CA TYR A 134 9.29 0.69 23.05
C TYR A 134 10.19 1.60 22.21
N LEU A 135 10.43 2.83 22.64
CA LEU A 135 11.40 3.69 21.97
C LEU A 135 12.82 3.12 22.03
N GLU A 136 13.23 2.59 23.20
CA GLU A 136 14.53 1.95 23.39
C GLU A 136 14.65 0.67 22.57
N GLU A 137 13.66 -0.21 22.64
CA GLU A 137 13.63 -1.48 21.91
C GLU A 137 13.61 -1.25 20.40
N GLY A 138 12.74 -0.36 19.91
CA GLY A 138 12.64 -0.05 18.49
C GLY A 138 13.94 0.54 17.93
N ALA A 139 14.55 1.47 18.66
CA ALA A 139 15.84 2.03 18.28
C ALA A 139 16.95 0.96 18.27
N LYS A 140 16.93 0.02 19.21
CA LYS A 140 17.89 -1.09 19.23
C LYS A 140 17.71 -1.99 18.02
N ILE A 141 16.49 -2.42 17.73
CA ILE A 141 16.18 -3.29 16.57
C ILE A 141 16.64 -2.61 15.28
N ALA A 142 16.31 -1.33 15.07
CA ALA A 142 16.69 -0.61 13.87
C ALA A 142 18.22 -0.56 13.70
N ARG A 143 18.97 -0.27 14.78
CA ARG A 143 20.44 -0.28 14.73
C ARG A 143 20.99 -1.68 14.44
N ASP A 144 20.45 -2.71 15.06
CA ASP A 144 20.92 -4.09 14.88
C ASP A 144 20.73 -4.57 13.44
N ILE A 145 19.59 -4.27 12.84
CA ILE A 145 19.32 -4.59 11.42
C ILE A 145 20.30 -3.83 10.52
N THR A 146 20.43 -2.52 10.72
CA THR A 146 21.32 -1.69 9.90
C THR A 146 22.79 -2.15 10.03
N ALA A 147 23.25 -2.42 11.23
CA ALA A 147 24.63 -2.84 11.46
C ALA A 147 24.98 -4.20 10.85
N ARG A 148 23.99 -5.10 10.70
CA ARG A 148 24.24 -6.48 10.21
C ARG A 148 23.97 -6.63 8.72
N TYR A 149 23.05 -5.85 8.14
CA TYR A 149 22.47 -6.11 6.83
C TYR A 149 22.49 -4.90 5.87
N ALA A 150 22.75 -3.68 6.33
CA ALA A 150 22.94 -2.53 5.43
C ALA A 150 24.41 -2.51 4.97
N ASN A 151 24.63 -2.96 3.73
CA ASN A 151 25.90 -2.85 3.01
C ASN A 151 25.85 -1.68 2.03
#